data_06f029c1095bf96b068fc1f61d8eb0f4
#
_entry.id   06f029c1095bf96b068fc1f61d8eb0f4
#
_cell.length_a   1.000
_cell.length_b   1.000
_cell.length_c   1.000
_cell.angle_alpha   90.00
_cell.angle_beta   90.00
_cell.angle_gamma   90.00
#
_symmetry.space_group_name_H-M   'P 1'
#
loop_
_entity.id
_entity.type
_entity.pdbx_description
1 polymer ?
#
loop_
_entity_poly.entity_id
_entity_poly.type
_entity_poly.pdbx_seq_one_letter_code
_entity_poly.pdbx_strand_id
1 'polypeptide(L)'
;LELNEWKAQPAVVIDLKKLKELDYIKVENGIVRIGALTSHAEVAANDIIRENVHILYDACRQVGSPQIRNLATLGGNICQSSVAGDGLAACVTLNADVTIKSVRGERTININEFLSSPDRKRNILQPDELMTEVSFPLPDTKHTATAFYKLGKRRALAISVIGGGMVVTVDDNGVCTYCSMRAGAMARYP
;
A
#
# COMPACT_ATOMS: atom_id res chain seq x y z
N LEU A 1 -4.84 10.38 12.69
CA LEU A 1 -5.76 9.59 13.52
C LEU A 1 -5.37 9.69 14.99
N GLU A 2 -4.19 9.25 15.40
CA GLU A 2 -3.76 9.20 16.81
C GLU A 2 -3.76 10.58 17.49
N LEU A 3 -3.35 11.64 16.80
CA LEU A 3 -3.46 13.02 17.30
C LEU A 3 -4.91 13.42 17.54
N ASN A 4 -5.80 13.12 16.58
CA ASN A 4 -7.23 13.46 16.71
C ASN A 4 -7.95 12.65 17.79
N GLU A 5 -7.45 11.47 18.11
CA GLU A 5 -7.98 10.60 19.16
C GLU A 5 -7.29 10.81 20.52
N TRP A 6 -6.41 11.82 20.62
CA TRP A 6 -5.64 12.14 21.83
C TRP A 6 -4.75 10.98 22.35
N LYS A 7 -4.49 10.00 21.50
CA LYS A 7 -3.63 8.84 21.82
C LYS A 7 -2.14 9.16 21.75
N ALA A 8 -1.77 10.21 21.02
CA ALA A 8 -0.39 10.70 20.92
C ALA A 8 -0.38 12.22 21.13
N GLN A 9 0.57 12.69 21.93
CA GLN A 9 0.81 14.12 22.20
C GLN A 9 2.29 14.44 21.99
N PRO A 10 2.80 14.40 20.73
CA PRO A 10 4.19 14.66 20.44
C PRO A 10 4.50 16.16 20.69
N ALA A 11 5.70 16.42 21.22
CA ALA A 11 6.16 17.81 21.38
C ALA A 11 6.41 18.51 20.05
N VAL A 12 6.72 17.76 19.00
CA VAL A 12 7.00 18.26 17.64
C VAL A 12 6.29 17.40 16.61
N VAL A 13 5.70 18.04 15.60
CA VAL A 13 5.11 17.41 14.42
C VAL A 13 5.82 17.95 13.19
N ILE A 14 6.33 17.06 12.33
CA ILE A 14 7.00 17.41 11.08
C ILE A 14 6.07 17.08 9.92
N ASP A 15 5.71 18.10 9.13
CA ASP A 15 4.94 17.90 7.88
C ASP A 15 5.88 17.53 6.73
N LEU A 16 5.72 16.32 6.20
CA LEU A 16 6.54 15.78 5.11
C LEU A 16 6.05 16.20 3.71
N LYS A 17 4.89 16.82 3.56
CA LYS A 17 4.27 17.15 2.25
C LYS A 17 5.13 18.04 1.34
N LYS A 18 6.15 18.68 1.89
CA LYS A 18 7.10 19.50 1.13
C LYS A 18 8.19 18.70 0.44
N LEU A 19 8.38 17.43 0.79
CA LEU A 19 9.38 16.54 0.19
C LEU A 19 8.86 15.99 -1.14
N LYS A 20 8.91 16.82 -2.19
CA LYS A 20 8.38 16.47 -3.52
C LYS A 20 9.10 15.29 -4.17
N GLU A 21 10.33 15.04 -3.78
CA GLU A 21 11.11 13.87 -4.17
C GLU A 21 10.54 12.53 -3.70
N LEU A 22 9.58 12.54 -2.77
CA LEU A 22 8.86 11.35 -2.29
C LEU A 22 7.45 11.21 -2.88
N ASP A 23 7.10 12.05 -3.86
CA ASP A 23 5.80 12.08 -4.54
C ASP A 23 6.00 11.80 -6.03
N TYR A 24 5.94 10.53 -6.42
CA TYR A 24 6.14 10.08 -7.80
C TYR A 24 5.58 8.68 -8.03
N ILE A 25 5.28 8.38 -9.31
CA ILE A 25 5.03 7.03 -9.82
C ILE A 25 5.87 6.87 -11.07
N LYS A 26 6.71 5.84 -11.12
CA LYS A 26 7.57 5.55 -12.26
C LYS A 26 7.74 4.05 -12.46
N VAL A 27 8.11 3.65 -13.68
CA VAL A 27 8.53 2.29 -14.00
C VAL A 27 9.97 2.32 -14.45
N GLU A 28 10.80 1.56 -13.78
CA GLU A 28 12.21 1.42 -14.10
C GLU A 28 12.58 -0.06 -14.11
N ASN A 29 13.15 -0.55 -15.21
CA ASN A 29 13.57 -1.94 -15.37
C ASN A 29 12.44 -2.97 -15.05
N GLY A 30 11.20 -2.67 -15.44
CA GLY A 30 10.05 -3.55 -15.17
C GLY A 30 9.55 -3.54 -13.73
N ILE A 31 10.03 -2.61 -12.89
CA ILE A 31 9.60 -2.41 -11.52
C ILE A 31 8.78 -1.11 -11.43
N VAL A 32 7.58 -1.19 -10.91
CA VAL A 32 6.78 -0.03 -10.50
C VAL A 32 7.34 0.50 -9.19
N ARG A 33 7.64 1.80 -9.15
CA ARG A 33 8.13 2.50 -7.96
C ARG A 33 7.20 3.66 -7.62
N ILE A 34 6.72 3.71 -6.40
CA ILE A 34 5.78 4.71 -5.91
C ILE A 34 6.37 5.38 -4.67
N GLY A 35 6.58 6.68 -4.73
CA GLY A 35 7.03 7.47 -3.59
C GLY A 35 6.03 7.41 -2.44
N ALA A 36 6.52 7.38 -1.20
CA ALA A 36 5.69 7.19 -0.02
C ALA A 36 4.67 8.33 0.21
N LEU A 37 4.91 9.51 -0.35
CA LEU A 37 4.01 10.67 -0.24
C LEU A 37 3.00 10.77 -1.39
N THR A 38 3.05 9.89 -2.38
CA THR A 38 2.04 9.84 -3.44
C THR A 38 0.68 9.53 -2.85
N SER A 39 -0.29 10.37 -3.13
CA SER A 39 -1.64 10.26 -2.59
C SER A 39 -2.43 9.11 -3.22
N HIS A 40 -3.44 8.60 -2.52
CA HIS A 40 -4.33 7.59 -3.11
C HIS A 40 -5.05 8.10 -4.36
N ALA A 41 -5.32 9.41 -4.45
CA ALA A 41 -5.94 10.01 -5.63
C ALA A 41 -5.00 9.96 -6.83
N GLU A 42 -3.71 10.29 -6.65
CA GLU A 42 -2.69 10.25 -7.70
C GLU A 42 -2.42 8.82 -8.16
N VAL A 43 -2.33 7.86 -7.23
CA VAL A 43 -2.20 6.43 -7.57
C VAL A 43 -3.38 5.97 -8.42
N ALA A 44 -4.62 6.32 -8.04
CA ALA A 44 -5.81 5.95 -8.79
C ALA A 44 -5.99 6.73 -10.12
N ALA A 45 -5.36 7.89 -10.27
CA ALA A 45 -5.40 8.67 -11.51
C ALA A 45 -4.29 8.30 -12.50
N ASN A 46 -3.27 7.56 -12.06
CA ASN A 46 -2.13 7.21 -12.88
C ASN A 46 -2.48 6.14 -13.92
N ASP A 47 -2.18 6.38 -15.19
CA ASP A 47 -2.52 5.50 -16.29
C ASP A 47 -1.84 4.13 -16.19
N ILE A 48 -0.56 4.09 -15.78
CA ILE A 48 0.17 2.83 -15.63
C ILE A 48 -0.51 1.94 -14.58
N ILE A 49 -0.89 2.53 -13.45
CA ILE A 49 -1.57 1.80 -12.37
C ILE A 49 -2.96 1.35 -12.82
N ARG A 50 -3.72 2.25 -13.46
CA ARG A 50 -5.07 1.96 -13.93
C ARG A 50 -5.11 0.83 -14.96
N GLU A 51 -4.14 0.79 -15.89
CA GLU A 51 -4.13 -0.14 -17.00
C GLU A 51 -3.46 -1.47 -16.69
N ASN A 52 -2.50 -1.50 -15.74
CA ASN A 52 -1.68 -2.68 -15.51
C ASN A 52 -1.78 -3.25 -14.09
N VAL A 53 -2.26 -2.48 -13.11
CA VAL A 53 -2.25 -2.88 -11.69
C VAL A 53 -3.63 -2.67 -11.07
N HIS A 54 -4.64 -3.33 -11.62
CA HIS A 54 -6.05 -3.13 -11.23
C HIS A 54 -6.29 -3.29 -9.73
N ILE A 55 -5.60 -4.21 -9.06
CA ILE A 55 -5.71 -4.39 -7.62
C ILE A 55 -5.38 -3.10 -6.84
N LEU A 56 -4.32 -2.38 -7.23
CA LEU A 56 -3.91 -1.15 -6.55
C LEU A 56 -4.81 0.03 -6.95
N TYR A 57 -5.19 0.11 -8.24
CA TYR A 57 -6.16 1.08 -8.72
C TYR A 57 -7.46 0.99 -7.93
N ASP A 58 -8.06 -0.20 -7.86
CA ASP A 58 -9.34 -0.42 -7.20
C ASP A 58 -9.26 -0.22 -5.68
N ALA A 59 -8.17 -0.62 -5.05
CA ALA A 59 -7.93 -0.36 -3.64
C ALA A 59 -7.88 1.14 -3.35
N CYS A 60 -7.03 1.89 -4.07
CA CYS A 60 -6.82 3.32 -3.82
C CYS A 60 -8.08 4.16 -4.09
N ARG A 61 -8.83 3.89 -5.16
CA ARG A 61 -10.06 4.64 -5.48
C ARG A 61 -11.19 4.43 -4.47
N GLN A 62 -11.16 3.38 -3.67
CA GLN A 62 -12.16 3.05 -2.65
C GLN A 62 -11.79 3.52 -1.24
N VAL A 63 -10.60 4.11 -1.04
CA VAL A 63 -10.21 4.68 0.26
C VAL A 63 -11.07 5.89 0.59
N GLY A 64 -11.74 5.87 1.72
CA GLY A 64 -12.45 7.00 2.33
C GLY A 64 -13.31 7.82 1.37
N SER A 65 -13.13 9.15 1.38
CA SER A 65 -13.75 10.12 0.47
C SER A 65 -12.72 10.70 -0.50
N PRO A 66 -13.14 11.45 -1.54
CA PRO A 66 -12.21 12.19 -2.40
C PRO A 66 -11.25 13.09 -1.62
N GLN A 67 -11.74 13.79 -0.60
CA GLN A 67 -10.93 14.66 0.27
C GLN A 67 -9.86 13.86 1.03
N ILE A 68 -10.23 12.68 1.54
CA ILE A 68 -9.29 11.79 2.22
C ILE A 68 -8.25 11.28 1.22
N ARG A 69 -8.64 10.82 0.03
CA ARG A 69 -7.73 10.32 -0.99
C ARG A 69 -6.73 11.36 -1.48
N ASN A 70 -7.13 12.63 -1.56
CA ASN A 70 -6.25 13.73 -1.96
C ASN A 70 -5.18 14.07 -0.90
N LEU A 71 -5.37 13.66 0.35
CA LEU A 71 -4.47 13.97 1.46
C LEU A 71 -3.72 12.75 1.99
N ALA A 72 -4.37 11.60 2.02
CA ALA A 72 -3.79 10.35 2.52
C ALA A 72 -2.89 9.73 1.46
N THR A 73 -1.70 9.33 1.87
CA THR A 73 -0.67 8.78 1.00
C THR A 73 -0.59 7.25 1.10
N LEU A 74 -0.08 6.61 0.06
CA LEU A 74 0.12 5.16 0.06
C LEU A 74 1.09 4.73 1.16
N GLY A 75 2.23 5.42 1.31
CA GLY A 75 3.19 5.15 2.37
C GLY A 75 2.60 5.36 3.78
N GLY A 76 1.79 6.41 3.97
CA GLY A 76 1.07 6.64 5.22
C GLY A 76 0.08 5.53 5.56
N ASN A 77 -0.61 4.98 4.55
CA ASN A 77 -1.52 3.84 4.72
C ASN A 77 -0.78 2.57 5.16
N ILE A 78 0.39 2.29 4.54
CA ILE A 78 1.23 1.14 4.89
C ILE A 78 1.83 1.31 6.29
N CYS A 79 2.40 2.47 6.62
CA CYS A 79 2.98 2.74 7.94
C CYS A 79 1.93 2.72 9.06
N GLN A 80 0.69 3.09 8.78
CA GLN A 80 -0.42 2.94 9.73
C GLN A 80 -0.71 1.47 10.05
N SER A 81 -0.39 0.55 9.14
CA SER A 81 -0.51 -0.90 9.27
C SER A 81 -1.88 -1.35 9.80
N SER A 82 -2.94 -0.66 9.34
CA SER A 82 -4.31 -1.04 9.68
C SER A 82 -4.70 -2.32 8.95
N VAL A 83 -5.24 -3.30 9.67
CA VAL A 83 -5.78 -4.54 9.07
C VAL A 83 -6.89 -4.28 8.04
N ALA A 84 -7.55 -3.14 8.11
CA ALA A 84 -8.56 -2.68 7.15
C ALA A 84 -8.02 -1.68 6.13
N GLY A 85 -6.68 -1.57 5.98
CA GLY A 85 -6.03 -0.67 5.03
C GLY A 85 -6.10 -1.23 3.61
N ASP A 86 -6.92 -0.62 2.75
CA ASP A 86 -7.14 -1.11 1.37
C ASP A 86 -5.84 -1.08 0.55
N GLY A 87 -5.10 0.04 0.58
CA GLY A 87 -3.81 0.16 -0.10
C GLY A 87 -2.76 -0.82 0.43
N LEU A 88 -2.71 -1.01 1.76
CA LEU A 88 -1.85 -2.00 2.39
C LEU A 88 -2.18 -3.41 1.90
N ALA A 89 -3.46 -3.81 1.89
CA ALA A 89 -3.89 -5.13 1.44
C ALA A 89 -3.49 -5.39 -0.03
N ALA A 90 -3.64 -4.38 -0.90
CA ALA A 90 -3.19 -4.47 -2.29
C ALA A 90 -1.67 -4.67 -2.40
N CYS A 91 -0.87 -3.88 -1.68
CA CYS A 91 0.59 -3.98 -1.69
C CYS A 91 1.10 -5.33 -1.13
N VAL A 92 0.47 -5.84 -0.06
CA VAL A 92 0.78 -7.19 0.48
C VAL A 92 0.47 -8.28 -0.55
N THR A 93 -0.66 -8.17 -1.26
CA THR A 93 -1.05 -9.15 -2.30
C THR A 93 -0.10 -9.12 -3.50
N LEU A 94 0.41 -7.93 -3.86
CA LEU A 94 1.44 -7.74 -4.88
C LEU A 94 2.82 -8.20 -4.43
N ASN A 95 2.97 -8.62 -3.18
CA ASN A 95 4.26 -8.98 -2.56
C ASN A 95 5.30 -7.84 -2.69
N ALA A 96 4.85 -6.61 -2.46
CA ALA A 96 5.65 -5.41 -2.65
C ALA A 96 6.85 -5.35 -1.69
N ASP A 97 7.87 -4.59 -2.09
CA ASP A 97 8.97 -4.19 -1.24
C ASP A 97 8.76 -2.76 -0.74
N VAL A 98 9.30 -2.44 0.42
CA VAL A 98 9.32 -1.10 1.01
C VAL A 98 10.75 -0.65 1.25
N THR A 99 11.05 0.59 0.86
CA THR A 99 12.34 1.23 1.10
C THR A 99 12.24 2.15 2.30
N ILE A 100 13.18 2.00 3.23
CA ILE A 100 13.25 2.72 4.50
C ILE A 100 14.58 3.45 4.58
N LYS A 101 14.54 4.73 4.95
CA LYS A 101 15.72 5.59 5.13
C LYS A 101 15.84 6.10 6.55
N SER A 102 17.08 6.28 6.98
CA SER A 102 17.47 6.99 8.20
C SER A 102 18.83 7.65 8.00
N VAL A 103 19.33 8.31 9.03
CA VAL A 103 20.72 8.82 9.04
C VAL A 103 21.78 7.71 8.99
N ARG A 104 21.40 6.46 9.31
CA ARG A 104 22.28 5.28 9.26
C ARG A 104 22.39 4.66 7.86
N GLY A 105 21.53 5.06 6.92
CA GLY A 105 21.51 4.52 5.55
C GLY A 105 20.10 4.17 5.10
N GLU A 106 20.05 3.37 4.04
CA GLU A 106 18.83 2.93 3.36
C GLU A 106 18.80 1.40 3.31
N ARG A 107 17.61 0.83 3.43
CA ARG A 107 17.36 -0.59 3.18
C ARG A 107 16.01 -0.80 2.50
N THR A 108 15.94 -1.83 1.67
CA THR A 108 14.70 -2.31 1.05
C THR A 108 14.40 -3.69 1.60
N ILE A 109 13.17 -3.90 2.05
CA ILE A 109 12.70 -5.17 2.63
C ILE A 109 11.33 -5.51 2.08
N ASN A 110 10.96 -6.78 2.12
CA ASN A 110 9.62 -7.20 1.72
C ASN A 110 8.56 -6.67 2.70
N ILE A 111 7.39 -6.32 2.19
CA ILE A 111 6.29 -5.76 2.99
C ILE A 111 5.82 -6.73 4.10
N ASN A 112 5.93 -8.05 3.89
CA ASN A 112 5.59 -9.03 4.93
C ASN A 112 6.60 -8.98 6.09
N GLU A 113 7.88 -8.78 5.80
CA GLU A 113 8.91 -8.55 6.82
C GLU A 113 8.65 -7.22 7.54
N PHE A 114 8.33 -6.15 6.80
CA PHE A 114 7.97 -4.87 7.37
C PHE A 114 6.85 -4.95 8.41
N LEU A 115 5.85 -5.82 8.18
CA LEU A 115 4.70 -6.03 9.06
C LEU A 115 4.95 -7.05 10.19
N SER A 116 6.08 -7.75 10.19
CA SER A 116 6.40 -8.84 11.13
C SER A 116 6.90 -8.38 12.49
N SER A 117 6.39 -7.30 13.05
CA SER A 117 6.85 -6.76 14.32
C SER A 117 6.72 -7.79 15.46
N PRO A 118 7.83 -8.21 16.11
CA PRO A 118 7.84 -9.26 17.13
C PRO A 118 7.11 -8.86 18.43
N ASP A 119 7.02 -7.57 18.73
CA ASP A 119 6.32 -7.02 19.88
C ASP A 119 4.86 -6.64 19.60
N ARG A 120 4.31 -7.15 18.48
CA ARG A 120 2.95 -6.86 18.01
C ARG A 120 2.65 -5.38 17.80
N LYS A 121 3.71 -4.55 17.63
CA LYS A 121 3.57 -3.22 17.07
C LYS A 121 3.06 -3.31 15.63
N ARG A 122 2.70 -2.18 15.05
CA ARG A 122 2.11 -2.14 13.71
C ARG A 122 3.07 -2.60 12.62
N ASN A 123 4.36 -2.25 12.77
CA ASN A 123 5.45 -2.58 11.85
C ASN A 123 6.80 -2.45 12.55
N ILE A 124 7.88 -2.76 11.83
CA ILE A 124 9.25 -2.74 12.38
C ILE A 124 9.96 -1.40 12.26
N LEU A 125 9.28 -0.34 11.79
CA LEU A 125 9.87 0.99 11.60
C LEU A 125 10.40 1.54 12.93
N GLN A 126 11.66 1.95 12.95
CA GLN A 126 12.25 2.58 14.11
C GLN A 126 11.83 4.05 14.22
N PRO A 127 11.94 4.68 15.41
CA PRO A 127 11.50 6.07 15.62
C PRO A 127 12.20 7.11 14.73
N ASP A 128 13.41 6.81 14.26
CA ASP A 128 14.24 7.68 13.41
C ASP A 128 14.27 7.24 11.94
N GLU A 129 13.36 6.35 11.55
CA GLU A 129 13.24 5.84 10.19
C GLU A 129 12.02 6.41 9.46
N LEU A 130 12.19 6.62 8.16
CA LEU A 130 11.14 7.06 7.25
C LEU A 130 11.01 6.07 6.11
N MET A 131 9.81 5.59 5.87
CA MET A 131 9.49 4.87 4.63
C MET A 131 9.46 5.87 3.48
N THR A 132 10.19 5.59 2.41
CA THR A 132 10.37 6.51 1.29
C THR A 132 9.78 6.01 -0.03
N GLU A 133 9.65 4.70 -0.23
CA GLU A 133 9.18 4.10 -1.47
C GLU A 133 8.47 2.78 -1.22
N VAL A 134 7.53 2.47 -2.10
CA VAL A 134 6.95 1.13 -2.30
C VAL A 134 7.26 0.70 -3.72
N SER A 135 7.69 -0.55 -3.91
CA SER A 135 7.99 -1.06 -5.24
C SER A 135 7.53 -2.51 -5.43
N PHE A 136 7.21 -2.88 -6.66
CA PHE A 136 6.82 -4.24 -7.03
C PHE A 136 7.01 -4.45 -8.53
N PRO A 137 7.18 -5.69 -9.00
CA PRO A 137 7.24 -5.97 -10.43
C PRO A 137 5.98 -5.52 -11.16
N LEU A 138 6.14 -4.87 -12.31
CA LEU A 138 5.01 -4.53 -13.18
C LEU A 138 4.39 -5.84 -13.69
N PRO A 139 3.09 -6.11 -13.42
CA PRO A 139 2.44 -7.31 -13.90
C PRO A 139 2.46 -7.40 -15.44
N ASP A 140 2.82 -8.56 -15.98
CA ASP A 140 2.58 -8.85 -17.40
C ASP A 140 1.08 -9.06 -17.62
N THR A 141 0.40 -8.07 -18.15
CA THR A 141 -1.06 -8.09 -18.33
C THR A 141 -1.55 -9.13 -19.32
N LYS A 142 -0.68 -9.74 -20.14
CA LYS A 142 -1.03 -10.86 -21.01
C LYS A 142 -1.29 -12.13 -20.19
N HIS A 143 -0.52 -12.34 -19.14
CA HIS A 143 -0.53 -13.58 -18.37
C HIS A 143 -0.98 -13.39 -16.92
N THR A 144 -1.03 -12.14 -16.41
CA THR A 144 -1.33 -11.85 -15.02
C THR A 144 -2.60 -11.02 -14.88
N ALA A 145 -3.56 -11.53 -14.15
CA ALA A 145 -4.75 -10.81 -13.73
C ALA A 145 -4.63 -10.41 -12.26
N THR A 146 -5.07 -9.19 -11.95
CA THR A 146 -5.11 -8.68 -10.57
C THR A 146 -6.49 -8.13 -10.26
N ALA A 147 -7.00 -8.35 -9.03
CA ALA A 147 -8.30 -7.85 -8.61
C ALA A 147 -8.27 -7.45 -7.13
N PHE A 148 -9.08 -6.46 -6.80
CA PHE A 148 -9.34 -6.05 -5.41
C PHE A 148 -10.84 -6.07 -5.14
N TYR A 149 -11.22 -6.59 -3.98
CA TYR A 149 -12.59 -6.60 -3.51
C TYR A 149 -12.71 -5.97 -2.12
N LYS A 150 -13.76 -5.17 -1.93
CA LYS A 150 -14.07 -4.53 -0.66
C LYS A 150 -15.54 -4.70 -0.32
N LEU A 151 -15.82 -5.33 0.82
CA LEU A 151 -17.13 -5.34 1.43
C LEU A 151 -17.15 -4.32 2.58
N GLY A 152 -18.00 -3.34 2.47
CA GLY A 152 -18.23 -2.33 3.51
C GLY A 152 -19.70 -2.28 3.94
N LYS A 153 -19.97 -1.71 5.11
CA LYS A 153 -21.36 -1.52 5.61
C LYS A 153 -22.18 -0.50 4.82
N ARG A 154 -21.53 0.28 3.94
CA ARG A 154 -22.14 1.33 3.11
C ARG A 154 -21.31 1.55 1.85
N ARG A 155 -21.90 2.20 0.82
CA ARG A 155 -21.24 2.39 -0.48
C ARG A 155 -20.09 3.40 -0.49
N ALA A 156 -20.08 4.35 0.44
CA ALA A 156 -19.05 5.38 0.54
C ALA A 156 -18.57 5.56 1.97
N LEU A 157 -17.33 6.04 2.16
CA LEU A 157 -16.72 6.27 3.47
C LEU A 157 -16.75 5.03 4.37
N ALA A 158 -16.69 3.84 3.78
CA ALA A 158 -16.73 2.59 4.52
C ALA A 158 -15.31 2.14 4.91
N ILE A 159 -15.18 1.72 6.16
CA ILE A 159 -14.08 0.85 6.58
C ILE A 159 -14.41 -0.56 6.07
N SER A 160 -13.42 -1.26 5.54
CA SER A 160 -13.59 -2.64 5.08
C SER A 160 -14.02 -3.55 6.23
N VAL A 161 -15.13 -4.24 6.05
CA VAL A 161 -15.53 -5.39 6.88
C VAL A 161 -14.74 -6.62 6.43
N ILE A 162 -14.60 -6.76 5.12
CA ILE A 162 -13.69 -7.67 4.44
C ILE A 162 -13.12 -6.89 3.26
N GLY A 163 -11.82 -6.90 3.13
CA GLY A 163 -11.12 -6.38 1.96
C GLY A 163 -10.05 -7.36 1.55
N GLY A 164 -9.71 -7.42 0.29
CA GLY A 164 -8.64 -8.29 -0.13
C GLY A 164 -8.37 -8.23 -1.61
N GLY A 165 -7.28 -8.85 -1.99
CA GLY A 165 -6.85 -8.88 -3.37
C GLY A 165 -6.40 -10.25 -3.80
N MET A 166 -6.31 -10.40 -5.12
CA MET A 166 -5.79 -11.59 -5.77
C MET A 166 -4.90 -11.18 -6.94
N VAL A 167 -3.80 -11.90 -7.08
CA VAL A 167 -2.92 -11.90 -8.24
C VAL A 167 -2.84 -13.33 -8.75
N VAL A 168 -3.13 -13.55 -10.02
CA VAL A 168 -3.03 -14.87 -10.67
C VAL A 168 -2.24 -14.71 -11.95
N THR A 169 -1.22 -15.54 -12.12
CA THR A 169 -0.43 -15.64 -13.35
C THR A 169 -0.61 -17.02 -13.96
N VAL A 170 -0.83 -17.08 -15.26
CA VAL A 170 -0.94 -18.30 -16.06
C VAL A 170 0.16 -18.37 -17.12
N ASP A 171 0.51 -19.56 -17.55
CA ASP A 171 1.38 -19.75 -18.72
C ASP A 171 0.59 -19.66 -20.05
N ASP A 172 1.27 -19.84 -21.18
CA ASP A 172 0.65 -19.84 -22.51
C ASP A 172 -0.40 -20.96 -22.72
N ASN A 173 -0.40 -21.98 -21.89
CA ASN A 173 -1.38 -23.08 -21.90
C ASN A 173 -2.58 -22.82 -20.97
N GLY A 174 -2.59 -21.69 -20.24
CA GLY A 174 -3.61 -21.36 -19.27
C GLY A 174 -3.44 -22.04 -17.91
N VAL A 175 -2.28 -22.66 -17.65
CA VAL A 175 -1.99 -23.27 -16.35
C VAL A 175 -1.52 -22.21 -15.37
N CYS A 176 -2.10 -22.20 -14.18
CA CYS A 176 -1.73 -21.25 -13.12
C CYS A 176 -0.30 -21.55 -12.62
N THR A 177 0.60 -20.59 -12.81
CA THR A 177 2.00 -20.65 -12.37
C THR A 177 2.26 -19.89 -11.09
N TYR A 178 1.42 -18.90 -10.78
CA TYR A 178 1.50 -18.12 -9.54
C TYR A 178 0.11 -17.68 -9.09
N CYS A 179 -0.14 -17.77 -7.78
CA CYS A 179 -1.35 -17.23 -7.17
C CYS A 179 -1.00 -16.63 -5.81
N SER A 180 -1.36 -15.37 -5.62
CA SER A 180 -1.33 -14.71 -4.31
C SER A 180 -2.73 -14.21 -3.99
N MET A 181 -3.28 -14.62 -2.84
CA MET A 181 -4.55 -14.12 -2.33
C MET A 181 -4.37 -13.70 -0.89
N ARG A 182 -4.84 -12.50 -0.56
CA ARG A 182 -4.80 -11.94 0.79
C ARG A 182 -6.16 -11.38 1.16
N ALA A 183 -6.57 -11.61 2.39
CA ALA A 183 -7.78 -11.03 2.96
C ALA A 183 -7.40 -10.14 4.15
N GLY A 184 -7.80 -8.87 4.09
CA GLY A 184 -7.68 -7.90 5.18
C GLY A 184 -8.97 -7.76 5.97
N ALA A 185 -8.91 -7.07 7.10
CA ALA A 185 -10.00 -6.84 8.05
C ALA A 185 -10.58 -8.08 8.73
N MET A 186 -10.06 -9.28 8.45
CA MET A 186 -10.54 -10.54 9.03
C MET A 186 -9.75 -10.98 10.26
N ALA A 187 -8.50 -10.55 10.39
CA ALA A 187 -7.63 -10.87 11.52
C ALA A 187 -6.69 -9.69 11.79
N ARG A 188 -6.09 -9.67 12.97
CA ARG A 188 -5.17 -8.61 13.40
C ARG A 188 -3.84 -8.62 12.62
N TYR A 189 -3.56 -9.75 11.95
CA TYR A 189 -2.41 -9.94 11.05
C TYR A 189 -2.87 -10.84 9.90
N PRO A 190 -2.52 -10.48 8.65
CA PRO A 190 -2.77 -11.33 7.48
C PRO A 190 -1.88 -12.59 7.52
#